data_f760aaa95e46c52815e81ad2a706c652
#
_entry.id   f760aaa95e46c52815e81ad2a706c652
#
_cell.length_a   1.000
_cell.length_b   1.000
_cell.length_c   1.000
_cell.angle_alpha   90.00
_cell.angle_beta   90.00
_cell.angle_gamma   90.00
#
_symmetry.space_group_name_H-M   'P 1'
#
loop_
_entity.id
_entity.type
_entity.pdbx_description
1 polymer ?
#
loop_
_entity_poly.entity_id
_entity_poly.type
_entity_poly.pdbx_seq_one_letter_code
_entity_poly.pdbx_strand_id
1 'polypeptide(L)'
;LQGGINTEIRNMYEVYHEMDLAHFVERLDELWNQHYPETNLKRIRDLAGLSQRELAELSGVSVRQIQLFEQRQRDINQTRAIDVLRLSRALGCKNEDLLEL
;
A
#
# COMPACT_ATOMS: atom_id res chain seq x y z
N LEU A 1 0.61 17.72 10.75
CA LEU A 1 0.07 16.68 9.88
C LEU A 1 -0.12 15.37 10.61
N GLN A 2 0.91 14.89 11.30
CA GLN A 2 0.76 13.68 12.12
C GLN A 2 -0.26 13.86 13.22
N GLY A 3 -0.26 15.04 13.84
CA GLY A 3 -1.25 15.38 14.86
C GLY A 3 -2.67 15.36 14.31
N GLY A 4 -2.87 15.82 13.05
CA GLY A 4 -4.18 15.84 12.41
C GLY A 4 -4.75 14.44 12.22
N ILE A 5 -4.00 13.53 11.62
CA ILE A 5 -4.49 12.16 11.37
C ILE A 5 -4.68 11.39 12.69
N ASN A 6 -3.78 11.55 13.64
CA ASN A 6 -3.91 10.91 14.95
C ASN A 6 -5.14 11.38 15.70
N THR A 7 -5.44 12.68 15.63
CA THR A 7 -6.64 13.26 16.23
C THR A 7 -7.91 12.73 15.59
N GLU A 8 -7.93 12.63 14.25
CA GLU A 8 -9.06 12.09 13.51
C GLU A 8 -9.31 10.61 13.85
N ILE A 9 -8.26 9.81 13.95
CA ILE A 9 -8.38 8.40 14.34
C ILE A 9 -8.93 8.27 15.77
N ARG A 10 -8.45 9.11 16.69
CA ARG A 10 -8.94 9.11 18.06
C ARG A 10 -10.42 9.48 18.12
N ASN A 11 -10.83 10.50 17.38
CA ASN A 11 -12.21 10.94 17.33
C ASN A 11 -13.11 9.84 16.73
N MET A 12 -12.63 9.16 15.69
CA MET A 12 -13.32 8.00 15.12
C MET A 12 -13.53 6.91 16.16
N TYR A 13 -12.49 6.58 16.91
CA TYR A 13 -12.57 5.56 17.94
C TYR A 13 -13.61 5.92 19.01
N GLU A 14 -13.64 7.17 19.45
CA GLU A 14 -14.61 7.63 20.43
C GLU A 14 -16.05 7.56 19.91
N VAL A 15 -16.25 7.91 18.65
CA VAL A 15 -17.58 7.92 18.03
C VAL A 15 -18.05 6.52 17.65
N TYR A 16 -17.14 5.68 17.16
CA TYR A 16 -17.46 4.38 16.55
C TYR A 16 -17.05 3.20 17.41
N HIS A 17 -16.69 3.39 18.67
CA HIS A 17 -16.21 2.33 19.54
C HIS A 17 -17.22 1.18 19.72
N GLU A 18 -18.51 1.43 19.53
CA GLU A 18 -19.55 0.42 19.60
C GLU A 18 -19.88 -0.21 18.25
N MET A 19 -19.26 0.27 17.18
CA MET A 19 -19.43 -0.32 15.86
C MET A 19 -18.62 -1.61 15.75
N ASP A 20 -19.01 -2.46 14.80
CA ASP A 20 -18.21 -3.65 14.55
C ASP A 20 -16.85 -3.28 13.96
N LEU A 21 -15.89 -4.19 14.12
CA LEU A 21 -14.50 -3.97 13.73
C LEU A 21 -14.37 -3.71 12.22
N ALA A 22 -15.21 -4.34 11.40
CA ALA A 22 -15.13 -4.18 9.95
C ALA A 22 -15.40 -2.73 9.52
N HIS A 23 -16.42 -2.09 10.09
CA HIS A 23 -16.70 -0.68 9.80
C HIS A 23 -15.59 0.25 10.27
N PHE A 24 -15.01 -0.03 11.43
CA PHE A 24 -13.89 0.75 11.93
C PHE A 24 -12.67 0.65 11.02
N VAL A 25 -12.35 -0.56 10.57
CA VAL A 25 -11.22 -0.80 9.65
C VAL A 25 -11.45 -0.10 8.30
N GLU A 26 -12.65 -0.20 7.75
CA GLU A 26 -12.99 0.51 6.49
C GLU A 26 -12.79 2.02 6.64
N ARG A 27 -13.22 2.57 7.76
CA ARG A 27 -13.08 4.01 8.01
C ARG A 27 -11.61 4.41 8.17
N LEU A 28 -10.82 3.57 8.82
CA LEU A 28 -9.38 3.79 8.94
C LEU A 28 -8.70 3.79 7.56
N ASP A 29 -9.09 2.86 6.69
CA ASP A 29 -8.54 2.79 5.32
C ASP A 29 -8.87 4.04 4.53
N GLU A 30 -10.12 4.52 4.59
CA GLU A 30 -10.51 5.76 3.94
C GLU A 30 -9.68 6.94 4.43
N LEU A 31 -9.50 7.04 5.75
CA LEU A 31 -8.74 8.12 6.36
C LEU A 31 -7.27 8.05 5.97
N TRP A 32 -6.69 6.86 5.96
CA TRP A 32 -5.33 6.63 5.53
C TRP A 32 -5.12 7.08 4.08
N ASN A 33 -6.00 6.63 3.18
CA ASN A 33 -5.93 6.98 1.77
C ASN A 33 -6.12 8.47 1.51
N GLN A 34 -6.84 9.17 2.38
CA GLN A 34 -7.03 10.62 2.30
C GLN A 34 -5.73 11.37 2.59
N HIS A 35 -4.90 10.87 3.51
CA HIS A 35 -3.65 11.50 3.93
C HIS A 35 -2.42 10.98 3.17
N TYR A 36 -2.49 9.75 2.67
CA TYR A 36 -1.38 9.07 2.01
C TYR A 36 -1.86 8.54 0.66
N PRO A 37 -1.52 9.21 -0.44
CA PRO A 37 -1.90 8.72 -1.77
C PRO A 37 -1.33 7.32 -2.00
N GLU A 38 -1.99 6.56 -2.85
CA GLU A 38 -1.52 5.22 -3.16
C GLU A 38 -0.12 5.23 -3.76
N THR A 39 0.63 4.17 -3.50
CA THR A 39 1.98 4.02 -4.03
C THR A 39 1.95 3.80 -5.55
N ASN A 40 3.06 4.08 -6.20
CA ASN A 40 3.22 3.78 -7.62
C ASN A 40 3.07 2.29 -7.89
N LEU A 41 3.58 1.43 -7.00
CA LEU A 41 3.44 -0.01 -7.13
C LEU A 41 1.96 -0.42 -7.16
N LYS A 42 1.16 0.07 -6.23
CA LYS A 42 -0.26 -0.25 -6.19
C LYS A 42 -0.99 0.28 -7.42
N ARG A 43 -0.71 1.52 -7.82
CA ARG A 43 -1.34 2.13 -8.99
C ARG A 43 -1.06 1.33 -10.25
N ILE A 44 0.19 0.96 -10.49
CA ILE A 44 0.59 0.22 -11.68
C ILE A 44 0.03 -1.21 -11.63
N ARG A 45 0.04 -1.84 -10.45
CA ARG A 45 -0.56 -3.16 -10.27
C ARG A 45 -2.06 -3.14 -10.60
N ASP A 46 -2.79 -2.16 -10.10
CA ASP A 46 -4.22 -2.01 -10.38
C ASP A 46 -4.48 -1.76 -11.86
N LEU A 47 -3.68 -0.93 -12.50
CA LEU A 47 -3.77 -0.69 -13.94
C LEU A 47 -3.52 -1.95 -14.76
N ALA A 48 -2.65 -2.82 -14.28
CA ALA A 48 -2.37 -4.11 -14.91
C ALA A 48 -3.46 -5.16 -14.66
N GLY A 49 -4.41 -4.85 -13.77
CA GLY A 49 -5.49 -5.77 -13.43
C GLY A 49 -5.06 -6.94 -12.56
N LEU A 50 -3.96 -6.82 -11.84
CA LEU A 50 -3.42 -7.90 -11.03
C LEU A 50 -3.78 -7.73 -9.55
N SER A 51 -4.11 -8.84 -8.89
CA SER A 51 -4.18 -8.88 -7.44
C SER A 51 -2.76 -8.90 -6.85
N GLN A 52 -2.64 -8.65 -5.55
CA GLN A 52 -1.35 -8.78 -4.87
C GLN A 52 -0.80 -10.20 -4.98
N ARG A 53 -1.66 -11.21 -4.86
CA ARG A 53 -1.26 -12.59 -5.00
C ARG A 53 -0.77 -12.91 -6.42
N GLU A 54 -1.49 -12.45 -7.43
CA GLU A 54 -1.09 -12.65 -8.82
C GLU A 54 0.25 -12.01 -9.12
N LEU A 55 0.47 -10.79 -8.62
CA LEU A 55 1.76 -10.12 -8.79
C LEU A 55 2.87 -10.90 -8.08
N ALA A 56 2.60 -11.42 -6.88
CA ALA A 56 3.57 -12.22 -6.15
C ALA A 56 3.97 -13.48 -6.95
N GLU A 57 3.00 -14.16 -7.53
CA GLU A 57 3.26 -15.35 -8.36
C GLU A 57 4.08 -15.02 -9.59
N LEU A 58 3.76 -13.91 -10.26
CA LEU A 58 4.47 -13.52 -11.48
C LEU A 58 5.88 -12.99 -11.21
N SER A 59 6.06 -12.26 -10.11
CA SER A 59 7.32 -11.59 -9.81
C SER A 59 8.29 -12.45 -9.00
N GLY A 60 7.77 -13.40 -8.23
CA GLY A 60 8.57 -14.12 -7.24
C GLY A 60 8.83 -13.34 -5.97
N VAL A 61 8.27 -12.15 -5.84
CA VAL A 61 8.29 -11.35 -4.60
C VAL A 61 7.11 -11.77 -3.75
N SER A 62 7.30 -11.95 -2.44
CA SER A 62 6.24 -12.45 -1.57
C SER A 62 5.08 -11.47 -1.46
N VAL A 63 3.87 -12.01 -1.27
CA VAL A 63 2.67 -11.20 -1.01
C VAL A 63 2.90 -10.26 0.18
N ARG A 64 3.55 -10.78 1.21
CA ARG A 64 3.84 -10.00 2.42
C ARG A 64 4.68 -8.76 2.11
N GLN A 65 5.71 -8.90 1.29
CA GLN A 65 6.53 -7.76 0.88
C GLN A 65 5.74 -6.76 0.06
N ILE A 66 4.93 -7.24 -0.89
CA ILE A 66 4.10 -6.37 -1.71
C ILE A 66 3.15 -5.57 -0.82
N GLN A 67 2.52 -6.23 0.16
CA GLN A 67 1.65 -5.55 1.13
C GLN A 67 2.38 -4.47 1.91
N LEU A 68 3.59 -4.78 2.39
CA LEU A 68 4.38 -3.82 3.16
C LEU A 68 4.76 -2.59 2.33
N PHE A 69 5.11 -2.79 1.06
CA PHE A 69 5.39 -1.67 0.15
C PHE A 69 4.15 -0.82 -0.09
N GLU A 70 3.02 -1.45 -0.38
CA GLU A 70 1.78 -0.72 -0.69
C GLU A 70 1.22 0.00 0.52
N GLN A 71 1.43 -0.53 1.72
CA GLN A 71 1.03 0.09 2.97
C GLN A 71 2.04 1.12 3.50
N ARG A 72 3.12 1.36 2.77
CA ARG A 72 4.22 2.27 3.14
C ARG A 72 4.92 1.88 4.46
N GLN A 73 4.79 0.63 4.87
CA GLN A 73 5.49 0.11 6.05
C GLN A 73 6.92 -0.31 5.70
N ARG A 74 7.22 -0.48 4.42
CA ARG A 74 8.56 -0.71 3.90
C ARG A 74 8.78 0.21 2.71
N ASP A 75 9.91 0.90 2.71
CA ASP A 75 10.25 1.84 1.66
C ASP A 75 10.81 1.09 0.44
N ILE A 76 10.10 1.12 -0.68
CA ILE A 76 10.54 0.48 -1.91
C ILE A 76 11.84 1.09 -2.43
N ASN A 77 12.11 2.37 -2.10
CA ASN A 77 13.36 3.02 -2.51
C ASN A 77 14.59 2.46 -1.79
N GLN A 78 14.38 1.80 -0.65
CA GLN A 78 15.44 1.24 0.18
C GLN A 78 15.55 -0.28 0.09
N THR A 79 14.71 -0.91 -0.72
CA THR A 79 14.74 -2.37 -0.86
C THR A 79 15.82 -2.81 -1.83
N ARG A 80 16.04 -4.13 -1.92
CA ARG A 80 17.04 -4.68 -2.84
C ARG A 80 16.65 -4.39 -4.29
N ALA A 81 17.65 -4.07 -5.11
CA ALA A 81 17.43 -3.81 -6.53
C ALA A 81 16.76 -4.99 -7.24
N ILE A 82 17.08 -6.23 -6.84
CA ILE A 82 16.49 -7.42 -7.45
C ILE A 82 14.97 -7.49 -7.24
N ASP A 83 14.47 -7.04 -6.10
CA ASP A 83 13.02 -7.04 -5.83
C ASP A 83 12.30 -6.04 -6.73
N VAL A 84 12.86 -4.85 -6.90
CA VAL A 84 12.31 -3.85 -7.81
C VAL A 84 12.34 -4.36 -9.26
N LEU A 85 13.42 -4.98 -9.66
CA LEU A 85 13.57 -5.54 -11.01
C LEU A 85 12.52 -6.62 -11.29
N ARG A 86 12.30 -7.52 -10.34
CA ARG A 86 11.31 -8.58 -10.48
C ARG A 86 9.90 -8.02 -10.60
N LEU A 87 9.57 -7.05 -9.76
CA LEU A 87 8.26 -6.40 -9.81
C LEU A 87 8.06 -5.65 -11.13
N SER A 88 9.04 -4.88 -11.56
CA SER A 88 8.93 -4.11 -12.80
C SER A 88 8.77 -5.01 -14.02
N ARG A 89 9.47 -6.12 -14.08
CA ARG A 89 9.34 -7.09 -15.16
C ARG A 89 7.98 -7.74 -15.18
N ALA A 90 7.45 -8.11 -14.02
CA ALA A 90 6.12 -8.69 -13.92
C ALA A 90 5.03 -7.72 -14.36
N LEU A 91 5.23 -6.42 -14.09
CA LEU A 91 4.28 -5.38 -14.43
C LEU A 91 4.50 -4.77 -15.82
N GLY A 92 5.63 -5.06 -16.47
CA GLY A 92 5.96 -4.51 -17.78
C GLY A 92 6.27 -3.02 -17.74
N CYS A 93 6.82 -2.53 -16.64
CA CYS A 93 7.20 -1.13 -16.47
C CYS A 93 8.69 -0.99 -16.19
N LYS A 94 9.18 0.24 -16.05
CA LYS A 94 10.57 0.52 -15.69
C LYS A 94 10.74 0.48 -14.18
N ASN A 95 11.97 0.23 -13.71
CA ASN A 95 12.28 0.22 -12.28
C ASN A 95 11.91 1.56 -11.62
N GLU A 96 12.26 2.67 -12.26
CA GLU A 96 11.98 3.99 -11.71
C GLU A 96 10.49 4.29 -11.60
N ASP A 97 9.65 3.60 -12.37
CA ASP A 97 8.19 3.78 -12.29
C ASP A 97 7.61 3.31 -10.97
N LEU A 98 8.31 2.37 -10.30
CA LEU A 98 7.89 1.83 -9.01
C LEU A 98 8.44 2.59 -7.82
N LEU A 99 9.46 3.42 -8.02
CA LEU A 99 10.07 4.18 -6.93
C LEU A 99 9.18 5.35 -6.51
N GLU A 100 9.25 5.69 -5.23
CA GLU A 100 8.51 6.81 -4.65
C GLU A 100 9.43 8.04 -4.56
N LEU A 101 9.57 8.73 -5.67
CA LEU A 101 10.51 9.86 -5.79
C LEU A 101 9.87 11.23 -5.58
#